data_babb7fc138f36f75bcc684793f4b22a0
#
_entry.id   babb7fc138f36f75bcc684793f4b22a0
#
_cell.length_a   1.000
_cell.length_b   1.000
_cell.length_c   1.000
_cell.angle_alpha   90.00
_cell.angle_beta   90.00
_cell.angle_gamma   90.00
#
_symmetry.space_group_name_H-M   'P 1'
#
loop_
_entity.id
_entity.type
_entity.pdbx_description
1 polymer ?
#
loop_
_entity_poly.entity_id
_entity_poly.type
_entity_poly.pdbx_seq_one_letter_code
_entity_poly.pdbx_strand_id
1 'polypeptide(L)'
;MISKLLNKMKRLIGWASVLSAFLALASCSDDSIYAGFKKTESGAYMKFYTHNEGQQPRLNDEVTFEMAQVFNDSLLFTTAGNEPMQLVLKKGDFVGDVPDALLMMHVGDSARLVVSVDSVLTTMLGMEEVPEEYADKPIYYELKLLGIKPFEELEAERKVLLESLKQEEIDFLAPLVLDPKHTVTESGLILMEKTGNGKVARMGEYVDFDFTICSPKGDTIMNSFGVEPVVMQYGEEFISKGFNEALGMVPEGGTMRFVIPSELAFDSTGYQQFIPPYTPLVVVMKMNSVMDKAAYDKHQAELEAAKEAEAERMMAAEAVRIANYVKVNKITETPTESGIYIIRQEEGEGNVAQWGDAVSVHYILSNLDGDVVDSSYEYGEPMHFTIGKGEMIPAIEEALMTMAPGAKATVVSPSSQGFADIAINEKMPAYSPLVIELELVEIK
;
A
#
# COMPACT_ATOMS: atom_id res chain seq x y z
N MET A 1 -9.59 5.94 8.43
CA MET A 1 -8.32 5.84 7.66
C MET A 1 -7.13 6.34 8.47
N ILE A 2 -7.21 7.50 9.11
CA ILE A 2 -6.14 8.08 9.95
C ILE A 2 -5.93 7.27 11.23
N SER A 3 -7.00 6.74 11.87
CA SER A 3 -6.87 5.87 13.06
C SER A 3 -6.16 4.54 12.72
N LYS A 4 -6.36 4.00 11.52
CA LYS A 4 -5.61 2.82 11.04
C LYS A 4 -4.12 3.11 10.82
N LEU A 5 -3.77 4.33 10.40
CA LEU A 5 -2.38 4.76 10.27
C LEU A 5 -1.72 4.96 11.64
N LEU A 6 -2.40 5.63 12.56
CA LEU A 6 -1.96 5.83 13.94
C LEU A 6 -1.84 4.51 14.72
N ASN A 7 -2.77 3.58 14.53
CA ASN A 7 -2.70 2.26 15.16
C ASN A 7 -1.66 1.34 14.51
N LYS A 8 -1.38 1.48 13.21
CA LYS A 8 -0.27 0.78 12.56
C LYS A 8 1.09 1.25 13.09
N MET A 9 1.18 2.53 13.47
CA MET A 9 2.37 3.09 14.14
C MET A 9 2.51 2.62 15.62
N LYS A 10 1.40 2.44 16.36
CA LYS A 10 1.42 1.99 17.77
C LYS A 10 1.88 0.52 17.96
N ARG A 11 1.76 -0.35 16.95
CA ARG A 11 2.17 -1.77 17.04
C ARG A 11 3.69 -2.03 17.03
N LEU A 12 4.52 -0.99 16.85
CA LEU A 12 5.98 -1.11 16.82
C LEU A 12 6.68 -0.70 18.12
N ILE A 13 5.94 -0.42 19.21
CA ILE A 13 6.52 0.12 20.44
C ILE A 13 6.47 -0.91 21.58
N GLY A 14 7.61 -1.41 21.92
CA GLY A 14 7.88 -2.18 23.14
C GLY A 14 9.18 -1.73 23.82
N TRP A 15 9.03 -1.02 24.96
CA TRP A 15 9.97 -0.90 26.10
C TRP A 15 11.30 -0.12 25.96
N ALA A 16 11.54 0.94 26.66
CA ALA A 16 12.10 1.12 28.00
C ALA A 16 12.59 2.57 28.23
N SER A 17 12.31 3.06 29.41
CA SER A 17 12.65 4.37 29.99
C SER A 17 14.13 4.52 30.35
N VAL A 18 14.74 5.67 30.06
CA VAL A 18 15.75 6.29 30.92
C VAL A 18 15.58 7.81 30.91
N LEU A 19 15.27 8.35 32.06
CA LEU A 19 15.19 9.77 32.38
C LEU A 19 16.61 10.23 32.83
N SER A 20 17.12 11.31 32.26
CA SER A 20 18.22 12.08 32.87
C SER A 20 17.97 13.56 32.65
N ALA A 21 17.84 14.26 33.78
CA ALA A 21 17.66 15.69 33.85
C ALA A 21 18.96 16.45 33.57
N PHE A 22 18.89 17.54 32.80
CA PHE A 22 19.89 18.58 32.81
C PHE A 22 19.28 19.98 32.89
N LEU A 23 19.89 20.78 33.80
CA LEU A 23 19.46 22.12 34.15
C LEU A 23 19.73 23.15 33.05
N ALA A 24 18.91 24.17 33.08
CA ALA A 24 18.91 25.35 32.23
C ALA A 24 20.06 26.31 32.51
N LEU A 25 20.51 26.99 31.47
CA LEU A 25 21.05 28.35 31.56
C LEU A 25 20.27 29.23 30.55
N ALA A 26 19.67 30.25 31.12
CA ALA A 26 18.88 31.24 30.39
C ALA A 26 19.80 32.29 29.76
N SER A 27 19.48 32.69 28.53
CA SER A 27 19.80 34.03 28.04
C SER A 27 18.94 34.42 26.82
N CYS A 28 18.29 35.56 26.97
CA CYS A 28 17.83 36.53 26.00
C CYS A 28 16.58 36.20 25.14
N SER A 29 15.68 37.16 25.25
CA SER A 29 14.48 37.41 24.47
C SER A 29 14.60 37.07 22.97
N ASP A 30 13.89 36.03 22.58
CA ASP A 30 13.52 35.76 21.21
C ASP A 30 11.99 35.67 21.16
N ASP A 31 11.37 36.37 20.20
CA ASP A 31 9.93 36.35 19.92
C ASP A 31 9.47 34.99 19.33
N SER A 32 10.00 33.91 19.82
CA SER A 32 9.64 32.56 19.39
C SER A 32 8.32 32.16 20.02
N ILE A 33 7.38 31.78 19.20
CA ILE A 33 6.08 31.22 19.65
C ILE A 33 6.27 29.94 20.47
N TYR A 34 7.44 29.29 20.35
CA TYR A 34 7.85 28.11 21.12
C TYR A 34 8.94 28.47 22.11
N ALA A 35 8.66 28.35 23.41
CA ALA A 35 9.59 28.74 24.47
C ALA A 35 10.92 27.96 24.39
N GLY A 36 12.03 28.70 24.25
CA GLY A 36 13.37 28.16 24.19
C GLY A 36 13.81 27.60 22.83
N PHE A 37 13.01 27.76 21.80
CA PHE A 37 13.38 27.46 20.42
C PHE A 37 13.84 28.73 19.71
N LYS A 38 14.68 28.58 18.71
CA LYS A 38 15.12 29.65 17.83
C LYS A 38 14.57 29.42 16.43
N LYS A 39 14.06 30.47 15.80
CA LYS A 39 13.70 30.43 14.40
C LYS A 39 14.97 30.44 13.57
N THR A 40 15.06 29.49 12.63
CA THR A 40 16.21 29.33 11.74
C THR A 40 16.05 30.21 10.50
N GLU A 41 17.11 30.33 9.69
CA GLU A 41 17.03 31.05 8.41
C GLU A 41 16.04 30.41 7.44
N SER A 42 15.87 29.09 7.51
CA SER A 42 14.83 28.37 6.72
C SER A 42 13.41 28.59 7.25
N GLY A 43 13.25 29.23 8.43
CA GLY A 43 11.95 29.52 9.04
C GLY A 43 11.47 28.46 10.01
N ALA A 44 12.20 27.36 10.19
CA ALA A 44 11.91 26.33 11.17
C ALA A 44 12.21 26.78 12.60
N TYR A 45 11.58 26.13 13.58
CA TYR A 45 11.90 26.33 15.00
C TYR A 45 12.70 25.15 15.53
N MET A 46 13.96 25.41 15.94
CA MET A 46 14.87 24.38 16.47
C MET A 46 15.43 24.76 17.83
N LYS A 47 15.68 23.72 18.63
CA LYS A 47 16.41 23.82 19.88
C LYS A 47 17.50 22.75 19.91
N PHE A 48 18.76 23.20 19.90
CA PHE A 48 19.90 22.30 20.04
C PHE A 48 20.10 21.97 21.52
N TYR A 49 20.29 20.68 21.83
CA TYR A 49 20.70 20.18 23.13
C TYR A 49 22.21 20.05 23.21
N THR A 50 22.82 19.58 22.11
CA THR A 50 24.25 19.57 21.88
C THR A 50 24.54 20.24 20.55
N HIS A 51 25.60 21.03 20.49
CA HIS A 51 26.06 21.67 19.27
C HIS A 51 27.58 21.52 19.18
N ASN A 52 28.01 20.74 18.19
CA ASN A 52 29.40 20.38 17.98
C ASN A 52 29.98 21.19 16.81
N GLU A 53 31.30 21.24 16.71
CA GLU A 53 32.04 21.81 15.58
C GLU A 53 32.48 20.69 14.60
N GLY A 54 31.67 19.64 14.46
CA GLY A 54 31.96 18.52 13.61
C GLY A 54 31.67 18.78 12.12
N GLN A 55 31.65 17.71 11.35
CA GLN A 55 31.27 17.80 9.93
C GLN A 55 29.76 18.09 9.83
N GLN A 56 29.43 19.02 8.93
CA GLN A 56 28.04 19.38 8.58
C GLN A 56 27.70 18.79 7.20
N PRO A 57 26.51 18.17 7.04
CA PRO A 57 26.11 17.58 5.77
C PRO A 57 25.76 18.63 4.72
N ARG A 58 25.83 18.21 3.46
CA ARG A 58 25.41 18.99 2.29
C ARG A 58 24.24 18.30 1.59
N LEU A 59 23.60 19.01 0.70
CA LEU A 59 22.61 18.39 -0.20
C LEU A 59 23.25 17.22 -0.97
N ASN A 60 22.52 16.13 -1.07
CA ASN A 60 22.88 14.85 -1.64
C ASN A 60 23.82 13.98 -0.81
N ASP A 61 24.36 14.45 0.32
CA ASP A 61 25.02 13.56 1.29
C ASP A 61 24.00 12.61 1.91
N GLU A 62 24.42 11.37 2.20
CA GLU A 62 23.63 10.46 3.03
C GLU A 62 23.97 10.70 4.49
N VAL A 63 22.94 10.83 5.30
CA VAL A 63 23.10 10.98 6.75
C VAL A 63 22.53 9.79 7.49
N THR A 64 23.22 9.40 8.58
CA THR A 64 22.73 8.42 9.53
C THR A 64 22.32 9.16 10.80
N PHE A 65 21.08 8.96 11.25
CA PHE A 65 20.52 9.69 12.38
C PHE A 65 19.51 8.86 13.18
N GLU A 66 19.37 9.21 14.45
CA GLU A 66 18.28 8.75 15.31
C GLU A 66 17.18 9.79 15.32
N MET A 67 15.92 9.32 15.39
CA MET A 67 14.75 10.17 15.44
C MET A 67 13.69 9.63 16.40
N ALA A 68 13.03 10.55 17.11
CA ALA A 68 11.76 10.26 17.76
C ALA A 68 10.74 11.32 17.39
N GLN A 69 9.48 10.92 17.21
CA GLN A 69 8.36 11.78 16.88
C GLN A 69 7.40 11.84 18.06
N VAL A 70 7.08 13.03 18.52
CA VAL A 70 6.22 13.27 19.69
C VAL A 70 5.08 14.21 19.31
N PHE A 71 3.86 13.83 19.64
CA PHE A 71 2.65 14.64 19.43
C PHE A 71 1.76 14.57 20.68
N ASN A 72 1.30 15.72 21.19
CA ASN A 72 0.51 15.80 22.42
C ASN A 72 1.11 14.98 23.58
N ASP A 73 2.43 15.14 23.81
CA ASP A 73 3.21 14.42 24.82
C ASP A 73 3.26 12.88 24.67
N SER A 74 2.70 12.35 23.59
CA SER A 74 2.73 10.93 23.25
C SER A 74 3.82 10.65 22.23
N LEU A 75 4.65 9.61 22.49
CA LEU A 75 5.64 9.13 21.56
C LEU A 75 4.95 8.34 20.44
N LEU A 76 5.00 8.86 19.20
CA LEU A 76 4.40 8.20 18.03
C LEU A 76 5.36 7.23 17.37
N PHE A 77 6.64 7.59 17.29
CA PHE A 77 7.69 6.82 16.63
C PHE A 77 9.04 7.06 17.30
N THR A 78 9.93 6.07 17.29
CA THR A 78 11.32 6.22 17.69
C THR A 78 12.20 5.16 17.05
N THR A 79 13.44 5.55 16.72
CA THR A 79 14.50 4.63 16.33
C THR A 79 15.32 4.15 17.55
N ALA A 80 15.02 4.61 18.76
CA ALA A 80 15.75 4.18 19.97
C ALA A 80 15.59 2.66 20.17
N GLY A 81 16.72 1.97 20.23
CA GLY A 81 16.77 0.50 20.36
C GLY A 81 16.60 -0.27 19.04
N ASN A 82 16.50 0.43 17.92
CA ASN A 82 16.48 -0.12 16.57
C ASN A 82 17.68 0.42 15.76
N GLU A 83 17.77 0.01 14.48
CA GLU A 83 18.77 0.57 13.58
C GLU A 83 18.48 2.06 13.31
N PRO A 84 19.53 2.92 13.29
CA PRO A 84 19.38 4.32 12.90
C PRO A 84 18.82 4.45 11.47
N MET A 85 18.15 5.57 11.22
CA MET A 85 17.68 5.89 9.87
C MET A 85 18.83 6.39 9.00
N GLN A 86 18.73 6.09 7.70
CA GLN A 86 19.59 6.63 6.66
C GLN A 86 18.75 7.42 5.67
N LEU A 87 19.22 8.58 5.26
CA LEU A 87 18.53 9.47 4.35
C LEU A 87 19.53 10.23 3.46
N VAL A 88 19.32 10.18 2.15
CA VAL A 88 20.02 11.08 1.22
C VAL A 88 19.32 12.44 1.28
N LEU A 89 20.05 13.45 1.72
CA LEU A 89 19.51 14.78 1.95
C LEU A 89 19.13 15.47 0.64
N LYS A 90 17.86 15.81 0.54
CA LYS A 90 17.31 16.69 -0.48
C LYS A 90 16.77 17.94 0.20
N LYS A 91 16.40 18.95 -0.57
CA LYS A 91 15.67 20.08 -0.02
C LYS A 91 14.34 19.58 0.55
N GLY A 92 14.00 20.02 1.74
CA GLY A 92 12.74 19.67 2.39
C GLY A 92 11.52 20.13 1.56
N ASP A 93 10.43 19.41 1.67
CA ASP A 93 9.19 19.67 0.95
C ASP A 93 8.44 20.89 1.49
N PHE A 94 8.68 21.23 2.76
CA PHE A 94 8.11 22.39 3.45
C PHE A 94 9.07 22.97 4.49
N VAL A 95 8.80 24.18 4.95
CA VAL A 95 9.62 24.85 5.96
C VAL A 95 9.54 24.11 7.28
N GLY A 96 10.69 23.66 7.76
CA GLY A 96 10.80 22.89 8.99
C GLY A 96 10.75 21.38 8.81
N ASP A 97 10.86 20.90 7.58
CA ASP A 97 11.01 19.47 7.31
C ASP A 97 12.32 18.91 7.88
N VAL A 98 12.32 17.62 8.23
CA VAL A 98 13.46 16.94 8.83
C VAL A 98 14.75 17.05 8.02
N PRO A 99 14.76 16.91 6.68
CA PRO A 99 15.96 17.13 5.87
C PRO A 99 16.61 18.52 6.07
N ASP A 100 15.78 19.57 6.13
CA ASP A 100 16.29 20.95 6.33
C ASP A 100 16.92 21.11 7.72
N ALA A 101 16.36 20.45 8.74
CA ALA A 101 16.93 20.44 10.08
C ALA A 101 18.27 19.70 10.13
N LEU A 102 18.36 18.53 9.50
CA LEU A 102 19.60 17.74 9.45
C LEU A 102 20.72 18.50 8.72
N LEU A 103 20.40 19.29 7.68
CA LEU A 103 21.36 20.14 6.97
C LEU A 103 22.00 21.22 7.87
N MET A 104 21.37 21.56 9.01
CA MET A 104 21.91 22.57 9.94
C MET A 104 22.68 21.94 11.11
N MET A 105 22.67 20.61 11.24
CA MET A 105 23.32 19.88 12.33
C MET A 105 24.74 19.46 11.96
N HIS A 106 25.60 19.32 12.97
CA HIS A 106 26.92 18.69 12.84
C HIS A 106 26.86 17.27 13.41
N VAL A 107 27.77 16.42 12.97
CA VAL A 107 27.87 15.06 13.51
C VAL A 107 28.04 15.10 15.04
N GLY A 108 27.18 14.38 15.74
CA GLY A 108 27.08 14.35 17.18
C GLY A 108 26.11 15.36 17.79
N ASP A 109 25.52 16.26 16.98
CA ASP A 109 24.47 17.15 17.44
C ASP A 109 23.19 16.39 17.77
N SER A 110 22.50 16.89 18.81
CA SER A 110 21.12 16.52 19.09
C SER A 110 20.26 17.78 19.22
N ALA A 111 19.08 17.72 18.63
CA ALA A 111 18.18 18.87 18.56
C ALA A 111 16.71 18.42 18.56
N ARG A 112 15.85 19.32 19.00
CA ARG A 112 14.40 19.20 18.81
C ARG A 112 13.98 20.18 17.73
N LEU A 113 13.24 19.65 16.76
CA LEU A 113 12.61 20.40 15.68
C LEU A 113 11.10 20.49 15.95
N VAL A 114 10.49 21.64 15.63
CA VAL A 114 9.03 21.81 15.65
C VAL A 114 8.52 21.86 14.23
N VAL A 115 7.52 21.04 13.95
CA VAL A 115 6.85 20.96 12.65
C VAL A 115 5.35 21.19 12.86
N SER A 116 4.71 21.96 11.97
CA SER A 116 3.25 22.07 11.96
C SER A 116 2.61 20.77 11.51
N VAL A 117 1.61 20.29 12.26
CA VAL A 117 0.79 19.14 11.82
C VAL A 117 0.17 19.41 10.46
N ASP A 118 -0.28 20.64 10.22
CA ASP A 118 -0.91 21.03 8.95
C ASP A 118 0.04 20.77 7.77
N SER A 119 1.32 21.15 7.90
CA SER A 119 2.33 20.90 6.86
C SER A 119 2.52 19.40 6.60
N VAL A 120 2.52 18.58 7.65
CA VAL A 120 2.65 17.12 7.52
C VAL A 120 1.42 16.52 6.85
N LEU A 121 0.22 16.86 7.32
CA LEU A 121 -1.03 16.29 6.80
C LEU A 121 -1.28 16.71 5.34
N THR A 122 -1.06 18.00 5.02
CA THR A 122 -1.32 18.50 3.66
C THR A 122 -0.24 18.08 2.66
N THR A 123 1.05 18.21 3.02
CA THR A 123 2.15 17.97 2.08
C THR A 123 2.52 16.50 1.98
N MET A 124 2.65 15.78 3.11
CA MET A 124 3.09 14.38 3.09
C MET A 124 1.94 13.38 2.89
N LEU A 125 0.73 13.68 3.40
CA LEU A 125 -0.42 12.78 3.30
C LEU A 125 -1.45 13.23 2.26
N GLY A 126 -1.26 14.40 1.64
CA GLY A 126 -2.12 14.92 0.56
C GLY A 126 -3.55 15.25 1.01
N MET A 127 -3.74 15.55 2.29
CA MET A 127 -5.06 15.93 2.81
C MET A 127 -5.44 17.32 2.33
N GLU A 128 -6.65 17.48 1.82
CA GLU A 128 -7.18 18.78 1.38
C GLU A 128 -7.57 19.67 2.57
N GLU A 129 -8.05 19.06 3.66
CA GLU A 129 -8.46 19.75 4.89
C GLU A 129 -7.82 19.08 6.10
N VAL A 130 -7.38 19.90 7.06
CA VAL A 130 -6.83 19.44 8.33
C VAL A 130 -7.98 19.39 9.36
N PRO A 131 -8.24 18.26 10.01
CA PRO A 131 -9.28 18.20 11.05
C PRO A 131 -8.99 19.19 12.19
N GLU A 132 -10.03 19.86 12.70
CA GLU A 132 -9.91 20.89 13.75
C GLU A 132 -9.13 20.39 14.98
N GLU A 133 -9.25 19.12 15.32
CA GLU A 133 -8.53 18.51 16.46
C GLU A 133 -7.00 18.51 16.28
N TYR A 134 -6.49 18.61 15.05
CA TYR A 134 -5.06 18.63 14.72
C TYR A 134 -4.56 20.00 14.26
N ALA A 135 -5.47 20.87 13.84
CA ALA A 135 -5.12 22.18 13.29
C ALA A 135 -4.23 23.00 14.24
N ASP A 136 -3.23 23.67 13.70
CA ASP A 136 -2.27 24.53 14.42
C ASP A 136 -1.47 23.83 15.54
N LYS A 137 -1.54 22.51 15.69
CA LYS A 137 -0.76 21.79 16.71
C LYS A 137 0.65 21.46 16.20
N PRO A 138 1.67 21.53 17.07
CA PRO A 138 3.01 21.15 16.72
C PRO A 138 3.25 19.64 16.88
N ILE A 139 4.01 19.06 15.92
CA ILE A 139 4.73 17.80 16.10
C ILE A 139 6.15 18.14 16.45
N TYR A 140 6.74 17.42 17.40
CA TYR A 140 8.13 17.55 17.78
C TYR A 140 8.93 16.36 17.25
N TYR A 141 10.06 16.65 16.61
CA TYR A 141 11.04 15.63 16.22
C TYR A 141 12.29 15.81 17.06
N GLU A 142 12.65 14.77 17.81
CA GLU A 142 13.97 14.66 18.47
C GLU A 142 14.93 14.05 17.48
N LEU A 143 15.97 14.76 17.14
CA LEU A 143 16.95 14.37 16.12
C LEU A 143 18.33 14.25 16.74
N LYS A 144 19.12 13.24 16.33
CA LYS A 144 20.52 13.10 16.64
C LYS A 144 21.28 12.63 15.41
N LEU A 145 22.16 13.49 14.89
CA LEU A 145 22.98 13.19 13.73
C LEU A 145 24.19 12.33 14.13
N LEU A 146 24.27 11.13 13.61
CA LEU A 146 25.31 10.15 13.96
C LEU A 146 26.48 10.14 12.98
N GLY A 147 26.19 10.32 11.68
CA GLY A 147 27.19 10.22 10.64
C GLY A 147 26.76 10.87 9.34
N ILE A 148 27.75 11.11 8.49
CA ILE A 148 27.59 11.65 7.14
C ILE A 148 28.42 10.81 6.20
N LYS A 149 27.83 10.42 5.09
CA LYS A 149 28.53 9.83 3.96
C LYS A 149 28.45 10.83 2.80
N PRO A 150 29.59 11.41 2.39
CA PRO A 150 29.60 12.43 1.33
C PRO A 150 29.07 11.91 0.00
N PHE A 151 28.42 12.79 -0.76
CA PHE A 151 27.86 12.46 -2.06
C PHE A 151 28.89 11.84 -3.03
N GLU A 152 30.13 12.36 -3.00
CA GLU A 152 31.21 11.85 -3.84
C GLU A 152 31.57 10.38 -3.50
N GLU A 153 31.46 9.99 -2.24
CA GLU A 153 31.69 8.62 -1.79
C GLU A 153 30.52 7.72 -2.22
N LEU A 154 29.28 8.17 -2.08
CA LEU A 154 28.10 7.47 -2.57
C LEU A 154 28.17 7.22 -4.07
N GLU A 155 28.50 8.24 -4.85
CA GLU A 155 28.62 8.12 -6.31
C GLU A 155 29.77 7.20 -6.71
N ALA A 156 30.89 7.22 -5.98
CA ALA A 156 32.01 6.30 -6.24
C ALA A 156 31.61 4.83 -5.97
N GLU A 157 30.93 4.56 -4.84
CA GLU A 157 30.41 3.22 -4.52
C GLU A 157 29.38 2.78 -5.53
N ARG A 158 28.43 3.67 -5.87
CA ARG A 158 27.42 3.41 -6.90
C ARG A 158 28.05 3.03 -8.23
N LYS A 159 29.08 3.75 -8.65
CA LYS A 159 29.78 3.45 -9.89
C LYS A 159 30.42 2.06 -9.86
N VAL A 160 31.11 1.72 -8.78
CA VAL A 160 31.73 0.39 -8.60
C VAL A 160 30.65 -0.69 -8.62
N LEU A 161 29.53 -0.48 -7.95
CA LEU A 161 28.41 -1.41 -7.95
C LEU A 161 27.85 -1.61 -9.37
N LEU A 162 27.59 -0.51 -10.10
CA LEU A 162 27.07 -0.60 -11.48
C LEU A 162 28.02 -1.31 -12.43
N GLU A 163 29.34 -1.08 -12.30
CA GLU A 163 30.36 -1.80 -13.09
C GLU A 163 30.35 -3.29 -12.76
N SER A 164 30.21 -3.67 -11.49
CA SER A 164 30.11 -5.07 -11.07
C SER A 164 28.85 -5.74 -11.63
N LEU A 165 27.67 -5.09 -11.50
CA LEU A 165 26.42 -5.62 -12.01
C LEU A 165 26.44 -5.79 -13.55
N LYS A 166 27.04 -4.82 -14.25
CA LYS A 166 27.22 -4.92 -15.69
C LYS A 166 28.12 -6.10 -16.07
N GLN A 167 29.19 -6.35 -15.32
CA GLN A 167 30.06 -7.50 -15.56
C GLN A 167 29.33 -8.82 -15.28
N GLU A 168 28.52 -8.88 -14.21
CA GLU A 168 27.69 -10.05 -13.90
C GLU A 168 26.71 -10.36 -15.04
N GLU A 169 26.10 -9.34 -15.65
CA GLU A 169 25.24 -9.52 -16.83
C GLU A 169 26.01 -10.09 -18.00
N ILE A 170 27.18 -9.53 -18.32
CA ILE A 170 28.05 -10.03 -19.43
C ILE A 170 28.41 -11.50 -19.21
N ASP A 171 28.81 -11.85 -17.99
CA ASP A 171 29.19 -13.22 -17.64
C ASP A 171 28.00 -14.19 -17.73
N PHE A 172 26.79 -13.73 -17.42
CA PHE A 172 25.57 -14.52 -17.57
C PHE A 172 25.16 -14.69 -19.04
N LEU A 173 25.23 -13.64 -19.85
CA LEU A 173 24.77 -13.66 -21.24
C LEU A 173 25.76 -14.36 -22.18
N ALA A 174 27.09 -14.24 -21.95
CA ALA A 174 28.13 -14.75 -22.87
C ALA A 174 27.96 -16.23 -23.20
N PRO A 175 27.77 -17.18 -22.26
CA PRO A 175 27.57 -18.58 -22.60
C PRO A 175 26.27 -18.84 -23.36
N LEU A 176 25.24 -18.05 -23.12
CA LEU A 176 23.93 -18.18 -23.77
C LEU A 176 24.00 -17.76 -25.25
N VAL A 177 24.70 -16.66 -25.52
CA VAL A 177 24.92 -16.16 -26.89
C VAL A 177 25.78 -17.13 -27.73
N LEU A 178 26.72 -17.81 -27.10
CA LEU A 178 27.62 -18.74 -27.77
C LEU A 178 27.04 -20.16 -27.96
N ASP A 179 25.93 -20.48 -27.29
CA ASP A 179 25.30 -21.80 -27.41
C ASP A 179 24.58 -21.91 -28.78
N PRO A 180 24.99 -22.84 -29.67
CA PRO A 180 24.37 -22.99 -30.99
C PRO A 180 22.89 -23.46 -30.94
N LYS A 181 22.41 -23.88 -29.79
CA LYS A 181 20.99 -24.23 -29.60
C LYS A 181 20.11 -23.00 -29.46
N HIS A 182 20.67 -21.87 -29.12
CA HIS A 182 19.93 -20.61 -28.93
C HIS A 182 19.94 -19.80 -30.24
N THR A 183 18.91 -18.98 -30.39
CA THR A 183 18.83 -18.01 -31.49
C THR A 183 18.91 -16.61 -30.89
N VAL A 184 19.85 -15.81 -31.36
CA VAL A 184 20.00 -14.42 -30.96
C VAL A 184 19.41 -13.54 -32.06
N THR A 185 18.50 -12.64 -31.73
CA THR A 185 17.91 -11.68 -32.68
C THR A 185 18.90 -10.54 -32.99
N GLU A 186 18.56 -9.69 -33.98
CA GLU A 186 19.38 -8.52 -34.31
C GLU A 186 19.42 -7.50 -33.15
N SER A 187 18.39 -7.47 -32.34
CA SER A 187 18.30 -6.61 -31.12
C SER A 187 19.11 -7.13 -29.94
N GLY A 188 19.51 -8.42 -29.96
CA GLY A 188 20.21 -9.10 -28.87
C GLY A 188 19.32 -9.96 -27.98
N LEU A 189 17.99 -10.05 -28.25
CA LEU A 189 17.09 -10.96 -27.54
C LEU A 189 17.52 -12.41 -27.78
N ILE A 190 17.58 -13.24 -26.73
CA ILE A 190 18.02 -14.64 -26.83
C ILE A 190 16.83 -15.56 -26.70
N LEU A 191 16.53 -16.31 -27.74
CA LEU A 191 15.53 -17.38 -27.74
C LEU A 191 16.19 -18.69 -27.33
N MET A 192 15.75 -19.29 -26.22
CA MET A 192 16.31 -20.55 -25.70
C MET A 192 15.51 -21.78 -26.12
N GLU A 193 14.17 -21.70 -25.99
CA GLU A 193 13.25 -22.80 -26.21
C GLU A 193 12.03 -22.32 -26.98
N LYS A 194 11.49 -23.15 -27.87
CA LYS A 194 10.29 -22.88 -28.63
C LYS A 194 9.46 -24.12 -28.79
N THR A 195 8.16 -24.00 -28.49
CA THR A 195 7.13 -24.98 -28.85
C THR A 195 6.03 -24.30 -29.65
N GLY A 196 5.21 -25.11 -30.35
CA GLY A 196 4.09 -24.58 -31.14
C GLY A 196 4.55 -24.08 -32.52
N ASN A 197 3.56 -24.00 -33.43
CA ASN A 197 3.71 -23.57 -34.81
C ASN A 197 2.49 -22.77 -35.32
N GLY A 198 1.68 -22.24 -34.39
CA GLY A 198 0.55 -21.37 -34.69
C GLY A 198 0.96 -20.04 -35.32
N LYS A 199 0.02 -19.19 -35.64
CA LYS A 199 0.27 -17.83 -36.11
C LYS A 199 0.93 -17.00 -34.99
N VAL A 200 1.78 -16.08 -35.36
CA VAL A 200 2.29 -15.05 -34.46
C VAL A 200 1.48 -13.77 -34.59
N ALA A 201 1.45 -12.98 -33.51
CA ALA A 201 0.71 -11.73 -33.50
C ALA A 201 1.28 -10.70 -34.47
N ARG A 202 0.41 -9.94 -35.11
CA ARG A 202 0.73 -8.76 -35.90
C ARG A 202 0.35 -7.49 -35.15
N MET A 203 1.04 -6.40 -35.46
CA MET A 203 0.70 -5.10 -34.87
C MET A 203 -0.77 -4.78 -34.98
N GLY A 204 -1.42 -4.44 -33.87
CA GLY A 204 -2.83 -4.11 -33.78
C GLY A 204 -3.76 -5.31 -33.53
N GLU A 205 -3.29 -6.56 -33.62
CA GLU A 205 -4.07 -7.71 -33.17
C GLU A 205 -4.05 -7.80 -31.63
N TYR A 206 -5.03 -8.48 -31.05
CA TYR A 206 -5.10 -8.71 -29.62
C TYR A 206 -4.49 -10.07 -29.28
N VAL A 207 -3.77 -10.10 -28.17
CA VAL A 207 -3.12 -11.30 -27.65
C VAL A 207 -3.62 -11.63 -26.27
N ASP A 208 -3.85 -12.90 -26.02
CA ASP A 208 -4.15 -13.48 -24.72
C ASP A 208 -2.98 -14.41 -24.39
N PHE A 209 -2.27 -14.12 -23.30
CA PHE A 209 -1.03 -14.84 -22.97
C PHE A 209 -0.79 -14.91 -21.47
N ASP A 210 -0.03 -15.94 -21.09
CA ASP A 210 0.57 -16.06 -19.77
C ASP A 210 2.07 -15.87 -19.83
N PHE A 211 2.64 -15.39 -18.74
CA PHE A 211 4.08 -15.24 -18.64
C PHE A 211 4.62 -15.42 -17.22
N THR A 212 5.89 -15.80 -17.14
CA THR A 212 6.69 -15.71 -15.91
C THR A 212 7.97 -14.97 -16.22
N ILE A 213 8.34 -14.03 -15.36
CA ILE A 213 9.62 -13.34 -15.40
C ILE A 213 10.42 -13.76 -14.17
N CYS A 214 11.64 -14.22 -14.40
CA CYS A 214 12.57 -14.58 -13.34
C CYS A 214 13.86 -13.77 -13.45
N SER A 215 14.56 -13.63 -12.31
CA SER A 215 15.96 -13.19 -12.27
C SER A 215 16.89 -14.25 -12.92
N PRO A 216 18.14 -13.91 -13.25
CA PRO A 216 19.14 -14.88 -13.68
C PRO A 216 19.39 -16.01 -12.67
N LYS A 217 19.10 -15.77 -11.40
CA LYS A 217 19.24 -16.74 -10.30
C LYS A 217 18.03 -17.68 -10.18
N GLY A 218 16.94 -17.40 -10.92
CA GLY A 218 15.73 -18.20 -10.93
C GLY A 218 14.63 -17.69 -9.98
N ASP A 219 14.86 -16.56 -9.30
CA ASP A 219 13.83 -15.97 -8.44
C ASP A 219 12.70 -15.38 -9.30
N THR A 220 11.47 -15.74 -9.00
CA THR A 220 10.30 -15.22 -9.72
C THR A 220 10.05 -13.77 -9.35
N ILE A 221 10.05 -12.89 -10.36
CA ILE A 221 9.76 -11.47 -10.24
C ILE A 221 8.26 -11.20 -10.50
N MET A 222 7.75 -11.78 -11.59
CA MET A 222 6.33 -11.65 -11.97
C MET A 222 5.84 -12.99 -12.53
N ASN A 223 4.56 -13.29 -12.32
CA ASN A 223 3.92 -14.49 -12.84
C ASN A 223 2.42 -14.27 -13.06
N SER A 224 1.92 -14.61 -14.24
CA SER A 224 0.49 -14.60 -14.55
C SER A 224 -0.13 -16.00 -14.61
N PHE A 225 0.67 -17.07 -14.62
CA PHE A 225 0.12 -18.42 -14.61
C PHE A 225 -0.66 -18.72 -13.35
N GLY A 226 -1.87 -19.23 -13.50
CA GLY A 226 -2.76 -19.57 -12.38
C GLY A 226 -3.59 -18.40 -11.85
N VAL A 227 -3.47 -17.23 -12.47
CA VAL A 227 -4.34 -16.07 -12.31
C VAL A 227 -5.02 -15.76 -13.64
N GLU A 228 -5.66 -14.59 -13.75
CA GLU A 228 -6.31 -14.20 -15.01
C GLU A 228 -5.23 -13.91 -16.09
N PRO A 229 -5.33 -14.49 -17.30
CA PRO A 229 -4.39 -14.23 -18.39
C PRO A 229 -4.35 -12.75 -18.78
N VAL A 230 -3.21 -12.31 -19.29
CA VAL A 230 -3.09 -10.94 -19.80
C VAL A 230 -3.62 -10.84 -21.20
N VAL A 231 -4.62 -9.96 -21.39
CA VAL A 231 -5.19 -9.67 -22.72
C VAL A 231 -4.89 -8.21 -23.07
N MET A 232 -4.19 -7.99 -24.20
CA MET A 232 -3.82 -6.64 -24.64
C MET A 232 -3.70 -6.56 -26.16
N GLN A 233 -3.65 -5.33 -26.68
CA GLN A 233 -3.36 -5.12 -28.09
C GLN A 233 -1.85 -5.19 -28.34
N TYR A 234 -1.40 -6.09 -29.22
CA TYR A 234 0.00 -6.20 -29.57
C TYR A 234 0.49 -4.96 -30.31
N GLY A 235 1.56 -4.38 -29.79
CA GLY A 235 2.15 -3.13 -30.25
C GLY A 235 2.03 -1.99 -29.24
N GLU A 236 1.18 -2.13 -28.22
CA GLU A 236 1.24 -1.30 -27.03
C GLU A 236 2.47 -1.68 -26.18
N GLU A 237 3.11 -0.72 -25.55
CA GLU A 237 4.27 -1.00 -24.71
C GLU A 237 3.80 -1.64 -23.40
N PHE A 238 4.32 -2.87 -23.13
CA PHE A 238 4.05 -3.60 -21.92
C PHE A 238 5.37 -4.09 -21.33
N ILE A 239 5.65 -3.84 -20.08
CA ILE A 239 6.86 -4.17 -19.34
C ILE A 239 8.14 -3.56 -19.96
N SER A 240 8.56 -3.97 -21.16
CA SER A 240 9.76 -3.47 -21.82
C SER A 240 9.77 -3.76 -23.34
N LYS A 241 10.69 -3.08 -24.06
CA LYS A 241 10.86 -3.30 -25.51
C LYS A 241 11.18 -4.75 -25.85
N GLY A 242 12.10 -5.38 -25.11
CA GLY A 242 12.46 -6.77 -25.30
C GLY A 242 11.34 -7.74 -24.99
N PHE A 243 10.49 -7.42 -24.01
CA PHE A 243 9.29 -8.18 -23.72
C PHE A 243 8.29 -8.14 -24.88
N ASN A 244 8.07 -6.98 -25.46
CA ASN A 244 7.17 -6.82 -26.60
C ASN A 244 7.71 -7.51 -27.85
N GLU A 245 9.02 -7.46 -28.09
CA GLU A 245 9.65 -8.21 -29.17
C GLU A 245 9.46 -9.71 -28.98
N ALA A 246 9.76 -10.24 -27.78
CA ALA A 246 9.56 -11.64 -27.42
C ALA A 246 8.10 -12.07 -27.63
N LEU A 247 7.15 -11.27 -27.16
CA LEU A 247 5.72 -11.54 -27.29
C LEU A 247 5.27 -11.74 -28.75
N GLY A 248 5.81 -10.90 -29.66
CA GLY A 248 5.53 -11.03 -31.10
C GLY A 248 6.13 -12.27 -31.77
N MET A 249 7.01 -13.00 -31.09
CA MET A 249 7.62 -14.23 -31.61
C MET A 249 6.91 -15.49 -31.14
N VAL A 250 6.06 -15.41 -30.09
CA VAL A 250 5.37 -16.58 -29.53
C VAL A 250 4.21 -16.97 -30.42
N PRO A 251 4.18 -18.22 -30.96
CA PRO A 251 3.06 -18.67 -31.78
C PRO A 251 1.83 -19.00 -30.91
N GLU A 252 0.65 -18.80 -31.46
CA GLU A 252 -0.60 -19.19 -30.83
C GLU A 252 -0.58 -20.68 -30.44
N GLY A 253 -0.98 -20.97 -29.20
CA GLY A 253 -0.92 -22.30 -28.60
C GLY A 253 0.50 -22.77 -28.25
N GLY A 254 1.52 -21.93 -28.47
CA GLY A 254 2.93 -22.24 -28.19
C GLY A 254 3.44 -21.62 -26.89
N THR A 255 4.60 -22.11 -26.47
CA THR A 255 5.37 -21.59 -25.36
C THR A 255 6.80 -21.33 -25.80
N MET A 256 7.35 -20.18 -25.39
CA MET A 256 8.73 -19.83 -25.69
C MET A 256 9.44 -19.34 -24.42
N ARG A 257 10.73 -19.62 -24.35
CA ARG A 257 11.61 -19.14 -23.29
C ARG A 257 12.67 -18.22 -23.86
N PHE A 258 12.77 -17.04 -23.29
CA PHE A 258 13.69 -15.99 -23.71
C PHE A 258 14.60 -15.55 -22.57
N VAL A 259 15.75 -15.01 -22.95
CA VAL A 259 16.52 -14.11 -22.08
C VAL A 259 16.54 -12.74 -22.74
N ILE A 260 16.05 -11.75 -22.01
CA ILE A 260 16.00 -10.34 -22.43
C ILE A 260 17.18 -9.65 -21.75
N PRO A 261 18.21 -9.22 -22.48
CA PRO A 261 19.28 -8.41 -21.92
C PRO A 261 18.75 -7.13 -21.28
N SER A 262 19.46 -6.62 -20.27
CA SER A 262 19.02 -5.42 -19.54
C SER A 262 18.77 -4.22 -20.45
N GLU A 263 19.58 -4.04 -21.50
CA GLU A 263 19.42 -2.97 -22.49
C GLU A 263 18.05 -2.99 -23.19
N LEU A 264 17.42 -4.15 -23.32
CA LEU A 264 16.08 -4.33 -23.86
C LEU A 264 15.00 -4.37 -22.77
N ALA A 265 15.39 -4.26 -21.50
CA ALA A 265 14.52 -4.25 -20.33
C ALA A 265 14.62 -2.91 -19.57
N PHE A 266 15.38 -2.86 -18.49
CA PHE A 266 15.45 -1.70 -17.58
C PHE A 266 16.85 -1.09 -17.46
N ASP A 267 17.82 -1.60 -18.22
CA ASP A 267 19.19 -1.10 -18.36
C ASP A 267 19.89 -0.75 -17.03
N SER A 268 20.60 0.35 -17.03
CA SER A 268 21.35 0.90 -15.87
C SER A 268 20.49 1.48 -14.76
N THR A 269 19.20 1.63 -14.99
CA THR A 269 18.25 2.20 -13.98
C THR A 269 17.62 1.12 -13.13
N GLY A 270 17.46 -0.11 -13.65
CA GLY A 270 16.63 -1.11 -13.02
C GLY A 270 15.15 -0.72 -12.96
N TYR A 271 14.37 -1.42 -12.15
CA TYR A 271 12.97 -1.10 -11.93
C TYR A 271 12.61 -1.14 -10.45
N GLN A 272 12.40 0.03 -9.89
CA GLN A 272 12.08 0.22 -8.45
C GLN A 272 13.08 -0.55 -7.54
N GLN A 273 12.57 -1.28 -6.54
CA GLN A 273 13.36 -2.12 -5.64
C GLN A 273 13.38 -3.60 -6.07
N PHE A 274 12.67 -3.94 -7.16
CA PHE A 274 12.44 -5.33 -7.57
C PHE A 274 13.47 -5.84 -8.59
N ILE A 275 13.93 -4.97 -9.49
CA ILE A 275 14.88 -5.35 -10.53
C ILE A 275 16.09 -4.42 -10.45
N PRO A 276 17.23 -4.92 -9.98
CA PRO A 276 18.47 -4.15 -9.95
C PRO A 276 18.92 -3.67 -11.33
N PRO A 277 19.76 -2.63 -11.43
CA PRO A 277 20.41 -2.24 -12.66
C PRO A 277 21.12 -3.42 -13.34
N TYR A 278 21.19 -3.38 -14.67
CA TYR A 278 21.86 -4.40 -15.49
C TYR A 278 21.40 -5.84 -15.22
N THR A 279 20.13 -6.03 -14.84
CA THR A 279 19.55 -7.36 -14.62
C THR A 279 18.87 -7.85 -15.89
N PRO A 280 19.39 -8.89 -16.58
CA PRO A 280 18.67 -9.53 -17.67
C PRO A 280 17.47 -10.31 -17.14
N LEU A 281 16.41 -10.41 -17.93
CA LEU A 281 15.18 -11.10 -17.55
C LEU A 281 15.09 -12.45 -18.23
N VAL A 282 14.86 -13.51 -17.45
CA VAL A 282 14.53 -14.83 -17.97
C VAL A 282 13.01 -14.95 -18.04
N VAL A 283 12.45 -15.03 -19.25
CA VAL A 283 11.01 -14.95 -19.48
C VAL A 283 10.50 -16.22 -20.14
N VAL A 284 9.44 -16.78 -19.59
CA VAL A 284 8.65 -17.83 -20.24
C VAL A 284 7.31 -17.21 -20.63
N MET A 285 6.93 -17.33 -21.89
CA MET A 285 5.65 -16.84 -22.39
C MET A 285 4.87 -17.99 -23.05
N LYS A 286 3.60 -18.06 -22.77
CA LYS A 286 2.63 -18.94 -23.42
C LYS A 286 1.56 -18.12 -24.09
N MET A 287 1.44 -18.22 -25.42
CA MET A 287 0.37 -17.57 -26.18
C MET A 287 -0.86 -18.46 -26.17
N ASN A 288 -1.94 -18.02 -25.56
CA ASN A 288 -3.20 -18.73 -25.54
C ASN A 288 -3.98 -18.49 -26.83
N SER A 289 -4.12 -17.23 -27.24
CA SER A 289 -4.78 -16.88 -28.51
C SER A 289 -4.28 -15.58 -29.11
N VAL A 290 -4.43 -15.47 -30.44
CA VAL A 290 -4.20 -14.23 -31.21
C VAL A 290 -5.50 -13.89 -31.93
N MET A 291 -6.07 -12.73 -31.67
CA MET A 291 -7.41 -12.32 -32.09
C MET A 291 -7.36 -11.04 -32.92
N ASP A 292 -8.18 -10.98 -33.97
CA ASP A 292 -8.55 -9.68 -34.55
C ASP A 292 -9.53 -8.93 -33.64
N LYS A 293 -9.86 -7.69 -33.98
CA LYS A 293 -10.77 -6.86 -33.18
C LYS A 293 -12.13 -7.50 -32.98
N ALA A 294 -12.70 -8.14 -34.00
CA ALA A 294 -14.02 -8.74 -33.91
C ALA A 294 -14.03 -9.97 -32.99
N ALA A 295 -12.98 -10.80 -33.06
CA ALA A 295 -12.81 -11.94 -32.19
C ALA A 295 -12.54 -11.50 -30.73
N TYR A 296 -11.77 -10.43 -30.54
CA TYR A 296 -11.55 -9.83 -29.22
C TYR A 296 -12.85 -9.32 -28.60
N ASP A 297 -13.64 -8.52 -29.34
CA ASP A 297 -14.92 -7.98 -28.84
C ASP A 297 -15.89 -9.11 -28.46
N LYS A 298 -15.92 -10.17 -29.26
CA LYS A 298 -16.71 -11.35 -28.93
C LYS A 298 -16.20 -12.07 -27.68
N HIS A 299 -14.89 -12.23 -27.56
CA HIS A 299 -14.27 -12.84 -26.38
C HIS A 299 -14.56 -12.05 -25.09
N GLN A 300 -14.46 -10.71 -25.14
CA GLN A 300 -14.79 -9.85 -24.01
C GLN A 300 -16.26 -9.98 -23.61
N ALA A 301 -17.17 -9.97 -24.60
CA ALA A 301 -18.61 -10.16 -24.35
C ALA A 301 -18.91 -11.52 -23.71
N GLU A 302 -18.26 -12.59 -24.17
CA GLU A 302 -18.40 -13.94 -23.60
C GLU A 302 -17.85 -14.02 -22.18
N LEU A 303 -16.72 -13.36 -21.88
CA LEU A 303 -16.11 -13.29 -20.54
C LEU A 303 -17.01 -12.51 -19.57
N GLU A 304 -17.55 -11.38 -20.02
CA GLU A 304 -18.45 -10.57 -19.22
C GLU A 304 -19.76 -11.34 -18.91
N ALA A 305 -20.35 -11.98 -19.91
CA ALA A 305 -21.52 -12.83 -19.71
C ALA A 305 -21.26 -14.02 -18.78
N ALA A 306 -20.05 -14.60 -18.83
CA ALA A 306 -19.66 -15.67 -17.91
C ALA A 306 -19.48 -15.17 -16.46
N LYS A 307 -18.90 -13.97 -16.28
CA LYS A 307 -18.77 -13.31 -14.97
C LYS A 307 -20.16 -12.98 -14.39
N GLU A 308 -21.08 -12.45 -15.21
CA GLU A 308 -22.46 -12.17 -14.81
C GLU A 308 -23.20 -13.46 -14.39
N ALA A 309 -23.10 -14.51 -15.20
CA ALA A 309 -23.74 -15.80 -14.90
C ALA A 309 -23.18 -16.44 -13.61
N GLU A 310 -21.87 -16.31 -13.37
CA GLU A 310 -21.26 -16.80 -12.13
C GLU A 310 -21.72 -15.97 -10.93
N ALA A 311 -21.77 -14.63 -11.06
CA ALA A 311 -22.29 -13.74 -10.02
C ALA A 311 -23.75 -14.10 -9.67
N GLU A 312 -24.63 -14.29 -10.68
CA GLU A 312 -26.00 -14.72 -10.46
C GLU A 312 -26.09 -16.07 -9.73
N ARG A 313 -25.24 -17.02 -10.13
CA ARG A 313 -25.17 -18.33 -9.48
C ARG A 313 -24.75 -18.22 -8.00
N MET A 314 -23.74 -17.39 -7.72
CA MET A 314 -23.23 -17.16 -6.36
C MET A 314 -24.29 -16.46 -5.50
N MET A 315 -24.96 -15.43 -6.04
CA MET A 315 -26.06 -14.75 -5.34
C MET A 315 -27.24 -15.66 -5.07
N ALA A 316 -27.59 -16.54 -6.00
CA ALA A 316 -28.66 -17.53 -5.79
C ALA A 316 -28.29 -18.53 -4.69
N ALA A 317 -27.04 -19.00 -4.65
CA ALA A 317 -26.53 -19.86 -3.60
C ALA A 317 -26.50 -19.15 -2.24
N GLU A 318 -26.11 -17.88 -2.22
CA GLU A 318 -26.13 -17.02 -1.05
C GLU A 318 -27.54 -16.88 -0.47
N ALA A 319 -28.53 -16.60 -1.31
CA ALA A 319 -29.93 -16.49 -0.88
C ALA A 319 -30.43 -17.75 -0.17
N VAL A 320 -30.03 -18.93 -0.66
CA VAL A 320 -30.35 -20.21 -0.01
C VAL A 320 -29.65 -20.33 1.36
N ARG A 321 -28.39 -19.91 1.46
CA ARG A 321 -27.64 -19.91 2.73
C ARG A 321 -28.29 -19.00 3.77
N ILE A 322 -28.68 -17.76 3.39
CA ILE A 322 -29.37 -16.82 4.25
C ILE A 322 -30.72 -17.41 4.69
N ALA A 323 -31.54 -17.94 3.77
CA ALA A 323 -32.83 -18.54 4.13
C ALA A 323 -32.68 -19.70 5.12
N ASN A 324 -31.67 -20.53 4.96
CA ASN A 324 -31.36 -21.61 5.91
C ASN A 324 -30.93 -21.06 7.27
N TYR A 325 -30.06 -20.04 7.28
CA TYR A 325 -29.62 -19.39 8.52
C TYR A 325 -30.81 -18.79 9.29
N VAL A 326 -31.65 -18.04 8.60
CA VAL A 326 -32.87 -17.44 9.16
C VAL A 326 -33.77 -18.52 9.78
N LYS A 327 -33.98 -19.63 9.07
CA LYS A 327 -34.80 -20.75 9.54
C LYS A 327 -34.19 -21.45 10.76
N VAL A 328 -32.89 -21.75 10.75
CA VAL A 328 -32.19 -22.45 11.83
C VAL A 328 -32.18 -21.61 13.10
N ASN A 329 -31.91 -20.32 12.96
CA ASN A 329 -31.87 -19.37 14.08
C ASN A 329 -33.25 -18.84 14.47
N LYS A 330 -34.34 -19.29 13.81
CA LYS A 330 -35.74 -18.93 14.10
C LYS A 330 -35.98 -17.42 14.05
N ILE A 331 -35.29 -16.73 13.11
CA ILE A 331 -35.46 -15.31 12.87
C ILE A 331 -36.86 -15.10 12.30
N THR A 332 -37.63 -14.22 12.92
CA THR A 332 -39.04 -13.96 12.58
C THR A 332 -39.25 -12.59 11.90
N GLU A 333 -38.26 -11.77 11.95
CA GLU A 333 -38.20 -10.45 11.33
C GLU A 333 -38.29 -10.60 9.81
N THR A 334 -38.99 -9.65 9.18
CA THR A 334 -39.00 -9.55 7.72
C THR A 334 -37.82 -8.76 7.24
N PRO A 335 -37.17 -9.16 6.12
CA PRO A 335 -36.06 -8.40 5.60
C PRO A 335 -36.53 -7.02 5.11
N THR A 336 -35.64 -6.05 5.11
CA THR A 336 -35.84 -4.74 4.49
C THR A 336 -35.88 -4.84 2.96
N GLU A 337 -36.12 -3.74 2.26
CA GLU A 337 -36.08 -3.71 0.79
C GLU A 337 -34.70 -4.06 0.22
N SER A 338 -33.63 -3.79 0.95
CA SER A 338 -32.25 -4.18 0.61
C SER A 338 -31.94 -5.64 0.90
N GLY A 339 -32.84 -6.37 1.57
CA GLY A 339 -32.70 -7.80 1.91
C GLY A 339 -32.00 -8.06 3.25
N ILE A 340 -31.74 -7.06 4.07
CA ILE A 340 -31.14 -7.24 5.40
C ILE A 340 -32.20 -7.59 6.44
N TYR A 341 -31.83 -8.45 7.41
CA TYR A 341 -32.65 -8.74 8.58
C TYR A 341 -32.05 -8.00 9.77
N ILE A 342 -32.82 -7.16 10.43
CA ILE A 342 -32.41 -6.42 11.62
C ILE A 342 -33.13 -7.00 12.84
N ILE A 343 -32.41 -7.76 13.65
CA ILE A 343 -32.91 -8.44 14.84
C ILE A 343 -32.51 -7.58 16.04
N ARG A 344 -33.45 -6.87 16.65
CA ARG A 344 -33.19 -6.03 17.81
C ARG A 344 -33.06 -6.88 19.06
N GLN A 345 -32.01 -6.60 19.83
CA GLN A 345 -31.72 -7.26 21.10
C GLN A 345 -31.99 -6.34 22.29
N GLU A 346 -31.60 -5.08 22.16
CA GLU A 346 -31.78 -4.05 23.18
C GLU A 346 -32.27 -2.76 22.50
N GLU A 347 -33.29 -2.12 23.08
CA GLU A 347 -33.75 -0.81 22.61
C GLU A 347 -32.86 0.27 23.23
N GLY A 348 -32.49 1.28 22.43
CA GLY A 348 -31.75 2.44 22.91
C GLY A 348 -32.68 3.54 23.41
N GLU A 349 -32.10 4.62 23.89
CA GLU A 349 -32.84 5.80 24.37
C GLU A 349 -32.58 7.02 23.47
N GLY A 350 -33.61 7.79 23.17
CA GLY A 350 -33.50 9.02 22.35
C GLY A 350 -33.95 8.85 20.92
N ASN A 351 -33.43 9.69 20.03
CA ASN A 351 -33.73 9.65 18.61
C ASN A 351 -32.88 8.60 17.90
N VAL A 352 -33.44 7.98 16.87
CA VAL A 352 -32.66 7.10 15.97
C VAL A 352 -31.70 7.93 15.14
N ALA A 353 -30.57 7.33 14.77
CA ALA A 353 -29.58 7.95 13.92
C ALA A 353 -30.14 8.28 12.53
N GLN A 354 -29.64 9.34 11.92
CA GLN A 354 -30.08 9.85 10.63
C GLN A 354 -28.90 9.94 9.66
N TRP A 355 -29.21 10.07 8.39
CA TRP A 355 -28.22 10.35 7.36
C TRP A 355 -27.48 11.66 7.66
N GLY A 356 -26.15 11.59 7.69
CA GLY A 356 -25.29 12.72 8.02
C GLY A 356 -24.87 12.80 9.48
N ASP A 357 -25.45 11.99 10.39
CA ASP A 357 -25.03 11.96 11.78
C ASP A 357 -23.64 11.30 11.94
N ALA A 358 -22.82 11.90 12.80
CA ALA A 358 -21.58 11.28 13.25
C ALA A 358 -21.89 10.31 14.41
N VAL A 359 -21.46 9.08 14.30
CA VAL A 359 -21.80 8.00 15.25
C VAL A 359 -20.56 7.29 15.78
N SER A 360 -20.70 6.73 16.99
CA SER A 360 -19.73 5.82 17.60
C SER A 360 -20.38 4.45 17.76
N VAL A 361 -19.77 3.41 17.18
CA VAL A 361 -20.38 2.07 17.04
C VAL A 361 -19.40 0.98 17.43
N HIS A 362 -19.81 0.06 18.27
CA HIS A 362 -19.16 -1.24 18.38
C HIS A 362 -19.80 -2.23 17.43
N TYR A 363 -18.96 -3.07 16.81
CA TYR A 363 -19.42 -4.13 15.94
C TYR A 363 -18.56 -5.39 16.06
N ILE A 364 -19.19 -6.52 15.74
CA ILE A 364 -18.51 -7.79 15.45
C ILE A 364 -19.03 -8.25 14.09
N LEU A 365 -18.13 -8.48 13.14
CA LEU A 365 -18.43 -8.96 11.80
C LEU A 365 -18.04 -10.41 11.70
N SER A 366 -18.97 -11.28 11.30
CA SER A 366 -18.75 -12.71 11.10
C SER A 366 -19.43 -13.22 9.83
N ASN A 367 -19.01 -14.42 9.38
CA ASN A 367 -19.74 -15.17 8.37
C ASN A 367 -20.94 -15.92 9.00
N LEU A 368 -21.77 -16.59 8.18
CA LEU A 368 -22.91 -17.36 8.68
C LEU A 368 -22.53 -18.58 9.54
N ASP A 369 -21.29 -19.02 9.49
CA ASP A 369 -20.78 -20.14 10.27
C ASP A 369 -20.27 -19.70 11.65
N GLY A 370 -20.26 -18.37 11.90
CA GLY A 370 -19.85 -17.75 13.17
C GLY A 370 -18.35 -17.45 13.26
N ASP A 371 -17.60 -17.59 12.18
CA ASP A 371 -16.20 -17.16 12.15
C ASP A 371 -16.11 -15.66 12.13
N VAL A 372 -15.50 -15.06 13.17
CA VAL A 372 -15.26 -13.64 13.26
C VAL A 372 -14.18 -13.23 12.27
N VAL A 373 -14.46 -12.18 11.53
CA VAL A 373 -13.59 -11.61 10.48
C VAL A 373 -13.00 -10.27 10.90
N ASP A 374 -13.81 -9.46 11.61
CA ASP A 374 -13.39 -8.17 12.14
C ASP A 374 -14.23 -7.79 13.36
N SER A 375 -13.64 -7.02 14.31
CA SER A 375 -14.33 -6.57 15.50
C SER A 375 -13.71 -5.31 16.07
N SER A 376 -14.53 -4.30 16.35
CA SER A 376 -14.09 -3.07 17.01
C SER A 376 -13.58 -3.31 18.43
N TYR A 377 -14.02 -4.38 19.08
CA TYR A 377 -13.55 -4.73 20.42
C TYR A 377 -12.08 -5.18 20.44
N GLU A 378 -11.56 -5.70 19.31
CA GLU A 378 -10.12 -6.02 19.18
C GLU A 378 -9.26 -4.77 19.15
N TYR A 379 -9.82 -3.62 18.75
CA TYR A 379 -9.16 -2.32 18.73
C TYR A 379 -9.28 -1.56 20.04
N GLY A 380 -10.17 -2.01 20.96
CA GLY A 380 -10.34 -1.45 22.29
C GLY A 380 -11.15 -0.15 22.35
N GLU A 381 -11.67 0.32 21.22
CA GLU A 381 -12.49 1.55 21.11
C GLU A 381 -13.58 1.39 20.06
N PRO A 382 -14.73 2.09 20.18
CA PRO A 382 -15.75 2.09 19.15
C PRO A 382 -15.24 2.73 17.85
N MET A 383 -15.77 2.30 16.72
CA MET A 383 -15.50 2.93 15.44
C MET A 383 -16.31 4.21 15.31
N HIS A 384 -15.67 5.26 14.83
CA HIS A 384 -16.29 6.56 14.60
C HIS A 384 -16.38 6.84 13.10
N PHE A 385 -17.58 7.20 12.62
CA PHE A 385 -17.78 7.55 11.21
C PHE A 385 -19.06 8.38 11.05
N THR A 386 -19.27 8.94 9.85
CA THR A 386 -20.48 9.68 9.50
C THR A 386 -21.34 8.84 8.56
N ILE A 387 -22.61 8.60 8.94
CA ILE A 387 -23.56 7.84 8.12
C ILE A 387 -23.72 8.52 6.75
N GLY A 388 -23.57 7.76 5.68
CA GLY A 388 -23.73 8.25 4.30
C GLY A 388 -22.49 8.82 3.64
N LYS A 389 -21.32 8.73 4.27
CA LYS A 389 -20.05 9.11 3.66
C LYS A 389 -19.32 7.94 2.98
N GLY A 390 -19.92 6.74 2.96
CA GLY A 390 -19.31 5.55 2.38
C GLY A 390 -18.11 5.02 3.18
N GLU A 391 -18.03 5.35 4.45
CA GLU A 391 -16.97 4.91 5.35
C GLU A 391 -17.23 3.51 5.90
N MET A 392 -18.48 3.05 5.82
CA MET A 392 -18.95 1.73 6.26
C MET A 392 -19.75 1.02 5.19
N ILE A 393 -19.91 -0.30 5.37
CA ILE A 393 -20.77 -1.11 4.47
C ILE A 393 -22.24 -0.72 4.62
N PRO A 394 -23.02 -0.76 3.53
CA PRO A 394 -24.43 -0.33 3.53
C PRO A 394 -25.29 -0.98 4.60
N ALA A 395 -25.08 -2.27 4.88
CA ALA A 395 -25.83 -2.99 5.92
C ALA A 395 -25.72 -2.39 7.32
N ILE A 396 -24.54 -1.86 7.69
CA ILE A 396 -24.32 -1.20 8.97
C ILE A 396 -25.02 0.15 8.97
N GLU A 397 -24.84 0.95 7.93
CA GLU A 397 -25.47 2.27 7.85
C GLU A 397 -27.00 2.19 7.90
N GLU A 398 -27.60 1.24 7.13
CA GLU A 398 -29.05 1.04 7.12
C GLU A 398 -29.58 0.59 8.50
N ALA A 399 -28.90 -0.33 9.16
CA ALA A 399 -29.29 -0.79 10.50
C ALA A 399 -29.25 0.34 11.52
N LEU A 400 -28.18 1.15 11.52
CA LEU A 400 -28.00 2.28 12.45
C LEU A 400 -29.10 3.32 12.33
N MET A 401 -29.60 3.59 11.11
CA MET A 401 -30.73 4.50 10.91
C MET A 401 -32.04 4.01 11.57
N THR A 402 -32.08 2.81 12.12
CA THR A 402 -33.18 2.28 12.91
C THR A 402 -32.86 2.21 14.41
N MET A 403 -31.63 2.59 14.82
CA MET A 403 -31.13 2.44 16.19
C MET A 403 -30.98 3.79 16.89
N ALA A 404 -31.28 3.83 18.19
CA ALA A 404 -31.00 4.94 19.09
C ALA A 404 -29.75 4.63 19.94
N PRO A 405 -29.10 5.63 20.58
CA PRO A 405 -27.96 5.38 21.47
C PRO A 405 -28.25 4.33 22.55
N GLY A 406 -27.33 3.38 22.74
CA GLY A 406 -27.48 2.22 23.62
C GLY A 406 -28.19 1.03 22.99
N ALA A 407 -28.76 1.15 21.80
CA ALA A 407 -29.41 0.04 21.11
C ALA A 407 -28.38 -1.02 20.66
N LYS A 408 -28.82 -2.30 20.69
CA LYS A 408 -28.06 -3.45 20.14
C LYS A 408 -28.92 -4.22 19.16
N ALA A 409 -28.30 -4.63 18.08
CA ALA A 409 -28.96 -5.42 17.06
C ALA A 409 -28.00 -6.44 16.43
N THR A 410 -28.56 -7.58 16.00
CA THR A 410 -27.88 -8.47 15.07
C THR A 410 -28.44 -8.25 13.68
N VAL A 411 -27.58 -8.03 12.71
CA VAL A 411 -27.93 -7.84 11.30
C VAL A 411 -27.47 -9.04 10.51
N VAL A 412 -28.38 -9.65 9.75
CA VAL A 412 -28.04 -10.68 8.73
C VAL A 412 -28.18 -10.02 7.37
N SER A 413 -27.08 -9.99 6.62
CA SER A 413 -26.99 -9.20 5.39
C SER A 413 -26.55 -10.05 4.22
N PRO A 414 -27.15 -9.84 3.03
CA PRO A 414 -26.57 -10.33 1.80
C PRO A 414 -25.26 -9.61 1.50
N SER A 415 -24.38 -10.27 0.74
CA SER A 415 -23.09 -9.73 0.33
C SER A 415 -23.20 -8.39 -0.42
N SER A 416 -24.27 -8.21 -1.19
CA SER A 416 -24.55 -6.97 -1.92
C SER A 416 -24.68 -5.72 -1.04
N GLN A 417 -24.99 -5.90 0.25
CA GLN A 417 -25.02 -4.84 1.26
C GLN A 417 -23.75 -4.87 2.15
N GLY A 418 -22.79 -5.71 1.80
CA GLY A 418 -21.50 -5.87 2.49
C GLY A 418 -20.32 -5.67 1.55
N PHE A 419 -19.61 -6.74 1.23
CA PHE A 419 -18.39 -6.71 0.41
C PHE A 419 -18.60 -7.15 -1.04
N ALA A 420 -19.80 -7.54 -1.41
CA ALA A 420 -20.21 -7.97 -2.75
C ALA A 420 -19.26 -9.07 -3.32
N ASP A 421 -18.59 -8.76 -4.43
CA ASP A 421 -17.66 -9.64 -5.14
C ASP A 421 -16.23 -9.60 -4.59
N ILE A 422 -16.01 -8.88 -3.49
CA ILE A 422 -14.69 -8.77 -2.87
C ILE A 422 -14.51 -9.89 -1.85
N ALA A 423 -13.48 -10.71 -2.03
CA ALA A 423 -13.01 -11.65 -1.03
C ALA A 423 -12.17 -10.92 0.03
N ILE A 424 -12.51 -11.07 1.30
CA ILE A 424 -11.77 -10.46 2.42
C ILE A 424 -10.63 -11.37 2.88
N ASN A 425 -10.92 -12.67 3.01
CA ASN A 425 -9.96 -13.72 3.38
C ASN A 425 -10.56 -15.10 3.07
N GLU A 426 -9.85 -16.19 3.43
CA GLU A 426 -10.31 -17.57 3.19
C GLU A 426 -11.66 -17.90 3.86
N LYS A 427 -11.97 -17.27 5.01
CA LYS A 427 -13.24 -17.48 5.73
C LYS A 427 -14.39 -16.65 5.16
N MET A 428 -14.09 -15.64 4.37
CA MET A 428 -15.03 -14.74 3.73
C MET A 428 -14.67 -14.52 2.26
N PRO A 429 -14.89 -15.53 1.42
CA PRO A 429 -14.74 -15.40 -0.02
C PRO A 429 -15.77 -14.41 -0.61
N ALA A 430 -15.63 -14.07 -1.88
CA ALA A 430 -16.60 -13.25 -2.63
C ALA A 430 -18.04 -13.79 -2.46
N TYR A 431 -19.02 -12.89 -2.48
CA TYR A 431 -20.44 -13.21 -2.29
C TYR A 431 -20.75 -13.92 -0.96
N SER A 432 -20.03 -13.58 0.10
CA SER A 432 -20.29 -14.12 1.45
C SER A 432 -21.33 -13.27 2.17
N PRO A 433 -22.46 -13.85 2.61
CA PRO A 433 -23.39 -13.17 3.51
C PRO A 433 -22.75 -12.95 4.88
N LEU A 434 -23.23 -11.92 5.57
CA LEU A 434 -22.68 -11.43 6.82
C LEU A 434 -23.64 -11.59 7.98
N VAL A 435 -23.10 -11.80 9.16
CA VAL A 435 -23.75 -11.58 10.47
C VAL A 435 -22.97 -10.48 11.18
N ILE A 436 -23.68 -9.42 11.55
CA ILE A 436 -23.06 -8.24 12.16
C ILE A 436 -23.78 -7.98 13.49
N GLU A 437 -23.04 -8.08 14.58
CA GLU A 437 -23.52 -7.61 15.88
C GLU A 437 -23.16 -6.13 16.01
N LEU A 438 -24.14 -5.28 16.28
CA LEU A 438 -24.00 -3.82 16.37
C LEU A 438 -24.41 -3.32 17.74
N GLU A 439 -23.66 -2.36 18.28
CA GLU A 439 -24.03 -1.54 19.42
C GLU A 439 -23.81 -0.07 19.05
N LEU A 440 -24.89 0.72 18.98
CA LEU A 440 -24.78 2.17 18.79
C LEU A 440 -24.50 2.83 20.14
N VAL A 441 -23.27 3.29 20.32
CA VAL A 441 -22.80 3.88 21.58
C VAL A 441 -23.34 5.31 21.74
N GLU A 442 -23.15 6.15 20.73
CA GLU A 442 -23.59 7.55 20.74
C GLU A 442 -23.83 8.11 19.34
N ILE A 443 -24.63 9.17 19.28
CA ILE A 443 -24.78 10.07 18.12
C ILE A 443 -24.22 11.42 18.54
N LYS A 444 -23.29 11.98 17.73
CA LYS A 444 -22.61 13.25 17.99
C LYS A 444 -23.24 14.40 17.23
#